data_1a5a80696bdfbd19fd9f5c352f61a972
#
_entry.id   1a5a80696bdfbd19fd9f5c352f61a972
#
_cell.length_a   1.000
_cell.length_b   1.000
_cell.length_c   1.000
_cell.angle_alpha   90.00
_cell.angle_beta   90.00
_cell.angle_gamma   90.00
#
_symmetry.space_group_name_H-M   'P 1'
#
loop_
_entity.id
_entity.type
_entity.pdbx_description
1 polymer ?
#
loop_
_entity_poly.entity_id
_entity_poly.type
_entity_poly.pdbx_seq_one_letter_code
_entity_poly.pdbx_strand_id
1 'polypeptide(L)'
;FENRMNTLEKGVGAVACSSGMAAVTMSLLNILEAGDEIICSAGLFGGTIDLFGDLAAFGIKTKFVKHVTKEEIAPIINSKTKAVFAELIGNPNLEIVDIKSVADLAHENGAVFILDSTTATPYLINPFDYGADIVVHSTSKYINGGGNSISGVIIDSGNFKWDYDKFKGLAEYKKFGKFAYIAKLRNGIWRNVGGCLAPMNAFMNSVGLET
;
A
#
# COMPACT_ATOMS: atom_id res chain seq x y z
N PHE A 1 4.85 18.22 -0.57
CA PHE A 1 4.68 17.01 -1.43
C PHE A 1 3.52 16.15 -0.92
N GLU A 2 3.55 15.69 0.35
CA GLU A 2 2.53 14.80 0.93
C GLU A 2 1.09 15.33 0.76
N ASN A 3 0.85 16.60 1.10
CA ASN A 3 -0.48 17.22 0.98
C ASN A 3 -0.99 17.20 -0.48
N ARG A 4 -0.11 17.41 -1.45
CA ARG A 4 -0.49 17.36 -2.87
C ARG A 4 -0.88 15.94 -3.29
N MET A 5 -0.05 14.95 -2.95
CA MET A 5 -0.35 13.54 -3.22
C MET A 5 -1.66 13.10 -2.56
N ASN A 6 -1.85 13.50 -1.29
CA ASN A 6 -3.08 13.21 -0.56
C ASN A 6 -4.32 13.81 -1.25
N THR A 7 -4.22 15.04 -1.74
CA THR A 7 -5.32 15.71 -2.46
C THR A 7 -5.61 15.03 -3.79
N LEU A 8 -4.58 14.66 -4.55
CA LEU A 8 -4.72 14.01 -5.84
C LEU A 8 -5.38 12.63 -5.72
N GLU A 9 -5.02 11.86 -4.71
CA GLU A 9 -5.63 10.54 -4.43
C GLU A 9 -6.92 10.61 -3.62
N LYS A 10 -7.34 11.78 -3.14
CA LYS A 10 -8.53 11.96 -2.28
C LYS A 10 -8.43 11.21 -0.95
N GLY A 11 -7.23 11.04 -0.40
CA GLY A 11 -7.00 10.37 0.88
C GLY A 11 -7.25 11.26 2.09
N VAL A 12 -7.15 10.66 3.29
CA VAL A 12 -7.19 11.40 4.56
C VAL A 12 -5.80 11.80 5.04
N GLY A 13 -4.75 11.11 4.56
CA GLY A 13 -3.36 11.40 4.89
C GLY A 13 -2.38 10.66 4.01
N ALA A 14 -1.21 11.27 3.81
CA ALA A 14 -0.11 10.70 3.05
C ALA A 14 1.20 10.74 3.84
N VAL A 15 2.06 9.76 3.60
CA VAL A 15 3.41 9.67 4.19
C VAL A 15 4.42 9.42 3.08
N ALA A 16 5.31 10.38 2.88
CA ALA A 16 6.37 10.28 1.88
C ALA A 16 7.53 9.40 2.37
N CYS A 17 8.00 8.52 1.52
CA CYS A 17 8.95 7.47 1.82
C CYS A 17 10.21 7.60 0.96
N SER A 18 11.31 7.03 1.44
CA SER A 18 12.61 7.06 0.76
C SER A 18 12.63 6.35 -0.60
N SER A 19 11.69 5.43 -0.84
CA SER A 19 11.54 4.72 -2.12
C SER A 19 10.14 4.08 -2.22
N GLY A 20 9.77 3.60 -3.42
CA GLY A 20 8.57 2.79 -3.61
C GLY A 20 8.59 1.52 -2.77
N MET A 21 9.73 0.82 -2.73
CA MET A 21 9.88 -0.39 -1.89
C MET A 21 9.74 -0.08 -0.40
N ALA A 22 10.28 1.06 0.07
CA ALA A 22 10.07 1.50 1.45
C ALA A 22 8.58 1.77 1.72
N ALA A 23 7.84 2.34 0.74
CA ALA A 23 6.40 2.54 0.87
C ALA A 23 5.65 1.20 0.96
N VAL A 24 5.94 0.23 0.10
CA VAL A 24 5.33 -1.11 0.16
C VAL A 24 5.64 -1.78 1.49
N THR A 25 6.93 -1.84 1.89
CA THR A 25 7.36 -2.48 3.14
C THR A 25 6.67 -1.89 4.35
N MET A 26 6.69 -0.55 4.47
CA MET A 26 6.15 0.12 5.65
C MET A 26 4.62 0.11 5.68
N SER A 27 3.95 0.11 4.51
CA SER A 27 2.48 0.00 4.47
C SER A 27 2.01 -1.33 5.06
N LEU A 28 2.74 -2.41 4.80
CA LEU A 28 2.46 -3.76 5.30
C LEU A 28 2.89 -3.93 6.75
N LEU A 29 4.15 -3.62 7.09
CA LEU A 29 4.65 -3.79 8.47
C LEU A 29 3.97 -2.88 9.48
N ASN A 30 3.25 -1.87 9.01
CA ASN A 30 2.38 -1.05 9.88
C ASN A 30 1.20 -1.83 10.46
N ILE A 31 0.76 -2.92 9.81
CA ILE A 31 -0.44 -3.67 10.18
C ILE A 31 -0.20 -5.16 10.39
N LEU A 32 0.93 -5.70 9.96
CA LEU A 32 1.25 -7.12 10.05
C LEU A 32 2.10 -7.44 11.26
N GLU A 33 1.88 -8.61 11.81
CA GLU A 33 2.62 -9.22 12.89
C GLU A 33 3.01 -10.66 12.50
N ALA A 34 3.94 -11.28 13.26
CA ALA A 34 4.31 -12.67 13.05
C ALA A 34 3.07 -13.59 13.17
N GLY A 35 2.88 -14.45 12.19
CA GLY A 35 1.73 -15.35 12.07
C GLY A 35 0.63 -14.84 11.13
N ASP A 36 0.70 -13.59 10.69
CA ASP A 36 -0.24 -13.02 9.72
C ASP A 36 0.04 -13.49 8.28
N GLU A 37 -0.97 -13.35 7.43
CA GLU A 37 -0.90 -13.75 6.04
C GLU A 37 -1.22 -12.57 5.10
N ILE A 38 -0.53 -12.54 3.95
CA ILE A 38 -0.80 -11.65 2.81
C ILE A 38 -1.21 -12.52 1.62
N ILE A 39 -2.13 -12.03 0.80
CA ILE A 39 -2.43 -12.61 -0.52
C ILE A 39 -2.00 -11.60 -1.59
N CYS A 40 -1.28 -12.05 -2.61
CA CYS A 40 -0.86 -11.21 -3.73
C CYS A 40 -0.68 -12.02 -5.02
N SER A 41 -0.55 -11.31 -6.16
CA SER A 41 -0.20 -11.95 -7.43
C SER A 41 1.26 -12.41 -7.47
N ALA A 42 1.52 -13.50 -8.16
CA ALA A 42 2.87 -13.89 -8.59
C ALA A 42 3.41 -13.04 -9.76
N GLY A 43 2.59 -12.19 -10.36
CA GLY A 43 2.93 -11.32 -11.50
C GLY A 43 3.24 -9.87 -11.11
N LEU A 44 3.70 -9.62 -9.86
CA LEU A 44 4.11 -8.31 -9.38
C LEU A 44 5.53 -7.94 -9.86
N PHE A 45 5.90 -6.68 -9.65
CA PHE A 45 7.28 -6.23 -9.79
C PHE A 45 8.24 -7.12 -8.99
N GLY A 46 9.35 -7.55 -9.62
CA GLY A 46 10.26 -8.52 -9.02
C GLY A 46 10.72 -8.18 -7.61
N GLY A 47 11.07 -6.91 -7.35
CA GLY A 47 11.46 -6.47 -6.02
C GLY A 47 10.35 -6.60 -4.97
N THR A 48 9.08 -6.52 -5.36
CA THR A 48 7.94 -6.75 -4.45
C THR A 48 7.80 -8.24 -4.13
N ILE A 49 8.02 -9.10 -5.12
CA ILE A 49 8.01 -10.56 -4.92
C ILE A 49 9.14 -10.98 -3.96
N ASP A 50 10.35 -10.45 -4.17
CA ASP A 50 11.49 -10.71 -3.31
C ASP A 50 11.22 -10.25 -1.87
N LEU A 51 10.71 -9.02 -1.70
CA LEU A 51 10.30 -8.51 -0.38
C LEU A 51 9.31 -9.44 0.31
N PHE A 52 8.31 -9.94 -0.42
CA PHE A 52 7.29 -10.82 0.17
C PHE A 52 7.87 -12.18 0.56
N GLY A 53 8.90 -12.65 -0.13
CA GLY A 53 9.71 -13.78 0.28
C GLY A 53 10.49 -13.50 1.57
N ASP A 54 11.11 -12.34 1.67
CA ASP A 54 11.90 -11.93 2.83
C ASP A 54 11.04 -11.75 4.10
N LEU A 55 9.76 -11.36 3.94
CA LEU A 55 8.82 -11.24 5.07
C LEU A 55 8.60 -12.57 5.80
N ALA A 56 8.89 -13.71 5.17
CA ALA A 56 8.84 -15.01 5.84
C ALA A 56 9.82 -15.11 7.03
N ALA A 57 10.97 -14.43 6.96
CA ALA A 57 11.93 -14.35 8.06
C ALA A 57 11.35 -13.63 9.29
N PHE A 58 10.35 -12.78 9.10
CA PHE A 58 9.62 -12.08 10.16
C PHE A 58 8.33 -12.82 10.58
N GLY A 59 8.15 -14.06 10.11
CA GLY A 59 6.99 -14.89 10.43
C GLY A 59 5.70 -14.49 9.70
N ILE A 60 5.78 -13.67 8.67
CA ILE A 60 4.65 -13.27 7.82
C ILE A 60 4.61 -14.19 6.61
N LYS A 61 3.45 -14.80 6.34
CA LYS A 61 3.28 -15.72 5.22
C LYS A 61 2.64 -15.04 4.03
N THR A 62 3.26 -15.15 2.86
CA THR A 62 2.67 -14.71 1.60
C THR A 62 2.04 -15.90 0.86
N LYS A 63 0.80 -15.74 0.42
CA LYS A 63 0.09 -16.65 -0.49
C LYS A 63 0.04 -16.01 -1.87
N PHE A 64 0.76 -16.59 -2.79
CA PHE A 64 0.76 -16.14 -4.17
C PHE A 64 -0.38 -16.80 -4.96
N VAL A 65 -1.14 -15.98 -5.68
CA VAL A 65 -2.10 -16.38 -6.70
C VAL A 65 -1.55 -16.04 -8.08
N LYS A 66 -2.07 -16.68 -9.12
CA LYS A 66 -1.66 -16.34 -10.47
C LYS A 66 -2.21 -14.98 -10.88
N HIS A 67 -3.50 -14.75 -10.59
CA HIS A 67 -4.21 -13.49 -10.85
C HIS A 67 -4.90 -13.02 -9.57
N VAL A 68 -4.88 -11.70 -9.29
CA VAL A 68 -5.61 -11.15 -8.14
C VAL A 68 -7.09 -10.98 -8.54
N THR A 69 -7.81 -12.10 -8.49
CA THR A 69 -9.24 -12.16 -8.78
C THR A 69 -10.01 -12.80 -7.62
N LYS A 70 -11.33 -12.54 -7.57
CA LYS A 70 -12.20 -13.11 -6.56
C LYS A 70 -12.13 -14.63 -6.55
N GLU A 71 -12.08 -15.25 -7.72
CA GLU A 71 -12.09 -16.72 -7.92
C GLU A 71 -10.83 -17.37 -7.34
N GLU A 72 -9.67 -16.73 -7.47
CA GLU A 72 -8.40 -17.28 -6.95
C GLU A 72 -8.19 -16.95 -5.47
N ILE A 73 -8.70 -15.81 -4.99
CA ILE A 73 -8.52 -15.36 -3.60
C ILE A 73 -9.52 -16.07 -2.65
N ALA A 74 -10.80 -16.19 -3.04
CA ALA A 74 -11.85 -16.67 -2.15
C ALA A 74 -11.57 -18.06 -1.52
N PRO A 75 -10.94 -19.03 -2.23
CA PRO A 75 -10.63 -20.33 -1.64
C PRO A 75 -9.51 -20.32 -0.59
N ILE A 76 -8.66 -19.27 -0.57
CA ILE A 76 -7.45 -19.24 0.24
C ILE A 76 -7.45 -18.15 1.32
N ILE A 77 -8.35 -17.15 1.22
CA ILE A 77 -8.49 -16.10 2.22
C ILE A 77 -9.04 -16.68 3.52
N ASN A 78 -8.52 -16.25 4.66
CA ASN A 78 -8.94 -16.76 5.97
C ASN A 78 -8.72 -15.70 7.08
N SER A 79 -9.02 -16.07 8.34
CA SER A 79 -8.91 -15.15 9.49
C SER A 79 -7.51 -14.58 9.74
N LYS A 80 -6.44 -15.25 9.28
CA LYS A 80 -5.06 -14.76 9.39
C LYS A 80 -4.70 -13.80 8.27
N THR A 81 -5.48 -13.76 7.19
CA THR A 81 -5.25 -12.83 6.08
C THR A 81 -5.55 -11.41 6.54
N LYS A 82 -4.51 -10.59 6.62
CA LYS A 82 -4.59 -9.17 7.03
C LYS A 82 -4.67 -8.24 5.84
N ALA A 83 -4.00 -8.61 4.75
CA ALA A 83 -3.94 -7.77 3.56
C ALA A 83 -4.07 -8.61 2.28
N VAL A 84 -4.74 -8.03 1.30
CA VAL A 84 -4.60 -8.36 -0.12
C VAL A 84 -3.78 -7.25 -0.75
N PHE A 85 -2.74 -7.60 -1.49
CA PHE A 85 -1.88 -6.65 -2.18
C PHE A 85 -1.89 -6.90 -3.69
N ALA A 86 -2.00 -5.83 -4.46
CA ALA A 86 -1.94 -5.89 -5.91
C ALA A 86 -1.21 -4.68 -6.50
N GLU A 87 -0.71 -4.82 -7.71
CA GLU A 87 -0.42 -3.70 -8.61
C GLU A 87 -1.63 -3.44 -9.49
N LEU A 88 -2.04 -2.19 -9.63
CA LEU A 88 -3.20 -1.84 -10.46
C LEU A 88 -2.97 -2.23 -11.92
N ILE A 89 -1.78 -1.93 -12.41
CA ILE A 89 -1.29 -2.40 -13.71
C ILE A 89 0.02 -3.12 -13.43
N GLY A 90 0.01 -4.43 -13.56
CA GLY A 90 1.13 -5.30 -13.21
C GLY A 90 2.36 -5.08 -14.08
N ASN A 91 3.54 -5.20 -13.50
CA ASN A 91 4.81 -5.14 -14.19
C ASN A 91 5.56 -6.49 -14.06
N PRO A 92 5.84 -7.23 -15.15
CA PRO A 92 5.80 -6.79 -16.55
C PRO A 92 4.52 -7.15 -17.34
N ASN A 93 3.59 -7.89 -16.75
CA ASN A 93 2.51 -8.55 -17.50
C ASN A 93 1.38 -7.61 -17.96
N LEU A 94 1.35 -6.36 -17.46
CA LEU A 94 0.33 -5.35 -17.75
C LEU A 94 -1.11 -5.82 -17.45
N GLU A 95 -1.25 -6.76 -16.54
CA GLU A 95 -2.55 -7.21 -16.05
C GLU A 95 -3.20 -6.12 -15.22
N ILE A 96 -4.49 -5.88 -15.45
CA ILE A 96 -5.27 -4.86 -14.74
C ILE A 96 -6.16 -5.54 -13.71
N VAL A 97 -6.08 -5.07 -12.45
CA VAL A 97 -6.90 -5.61 -11.35
C VAL A 97 -8.28 -4.96 -11.35
N ASP A 98 -9.32 -5.79 -11.19
CA ASP A 98 -10.67 -5.31 -10.85
C ASP A 98 -10.68 -4.90 -9.36
N ILE A 99 -10.42 -3.61 -9.12
CA ILE A 99 -10.28 -3.04 -7.77
C ILE A 99 -11.52 -3.35 -6.95
N LYS A 100 -12.72 -3.11 -7.51
CA LYS A 100 -13.96 -3.25 -6.75
C LYS A 100 -14.23 -4.68 -6.33
N SER A 101 -14.08 -5.62 -7.23
CA SER A 101 -14.30 -7.04 -6.95
C SER A 101 -13.36 -7.57 -5.85
N VAL A 102 -12.08 -7.17 -5.91
CA VAL A 102 -11.07 -7.57 -4.92
C VAL A 102 -11.29 -6.87 -3.58
N ALA A 103 -11.60 -5.57 -3.60
CA ALA A 103 -11.89 -4.81 -2.38
C ALA A 103 -13.09 -5.39 -1.62
N ASP A 104 -14.19 -5.66 -2.32
CA ASP A 104 -15.40 -6.24 -1.72
C ASP A 104 -15.06 -7.57 -1.03
N LEU A 105 -14.34 -8.48 -1.70
CA LEU A 105 -13.93 -9.76 -1.13
C LEU A 105 -12.98 -9.58 0.08
N ALA A 106 -12.01 -8.69 -0.02
CA ALA A 106 -11.09 -8.40 1.09
C ALA A 106 -11.86 -7.90 2.31
N HIS A 107 -12.78 -6.96 2.12
CA HIS A 107 -13.59 -6.38 3.20
C HIS A 107 -14.56 -7.39 3.83
N GLU A 108 -15.19 -8.27 3.03
CA GLU A 108 -16.04 -9.36 3.54
C GLU A 108 -15.27 -10.27 4.51
N ASN A 109 -13.94 -10.36 4.35
CA ASN A 109 -13.05 -11.16 5.20
C ASN A 109 -12.25 -10.31 6.22
N GLY A 110 -12.57 -9.01 6.34
CA GLY A 110 -11.89 -8.08 7.23
C GLY A 110 -10.40 -7.92 6.92
N ALA A 111 -9.99 -8.06 5.66
CA ALA A 111 -8.65 -7.80 5.17
C ALA A 111 -8.57 -6.43 4.50
N VAL A 112 -7.41 -5.75 4.65
CA VAL A 112 -7.13 -4.46 4.01
C VAL A 112 -6.74 -4.70 2.55
N PHE A 113 -7.27 -3.92 1.62
CA PHE A 113 -6.81 -3.92 0.25
C PHE A 113 -5.79 -2.82 0.00
N ILE A 114 -4.54 -3.21 -0.22
CA ILE A 114 -3.41 -2.32 -0.52
C ILE A 114 -3.11 -2.40 -2.01
N LEU A 115 -3.11 -1.27 -2.70
CA LEU A 115 -2.92 -1.21 -4.14
C LEU A 115 -1.72 -0.34 -4.49
N ASP A 116 -0.77 -0.90 -5.24
CA ASP A 116 0.28 -0.12 -5.88
C ASP A 116 -0.26 0.47 -7.20
N SER A 117 -0.40 1.79 -7.22
CA SER A 117 -0.91 2.52 -8.38
C SER A 117 0.19 3.31 -9.11
N THR A 118 1.44 2.86 -8.99
CA THR A 118 2.62 3.52 -9.56
C THR A 118 2.47 3.79 -11.05
N THR A 119 1.99 2.80 -11.81
CA THR A 119 1.91 2.89 -13.27
C THR A 119 0.75 3.77 -13.74
N ALA A 120 -0.39 3.73 -13.03
CA ALA A 120 -1.57 4.51 -13.39
C ALA A 120 -1.49 5.96 -12.93
N THR A 121 -0.94 6.22 -11.75
CA THR A 121 -0.95 7.51 -11.04
C THR A 121 -2.36 8.02 -10.74
N PRO A 122 -2.55 9.02 -9.87
CA PRO A 122 -3.87 9.60 -9.64
C PRO A 122 -4.45 10.38 -10.83
N TYR A 123 -3.66 10.53 -11.90
CA TYR A 123 -4.14 11.15 -13.15
C TYR A 123 -5.11 10.24 -13.91
N LEU A 124 -4.81 8.94 -14.00
CA LEU A 124 -5.67 8.01 -14.75
C LEU A 124 -6.82 7.47 -13.92
N ILE A 125 -6.62 7.25 -12.62
CA ILE A 125 -7.62 6.66 -11.74
C ILE A 125 -7.35 6.99 -10.28
N ASN A 126 -8.42 7.16 -9.49
CA ASN A 126 -8.35 7.20 -8.04
C ASN A 126 -8.86 5.87 -7.47
N PRO A 127 -7.98 4.97 -6.99
CA PRO A 127 -8.39 3.64 -6.53
C PRO A 127 -9.36 3.66 -5.35
N PHE A 128 -9.35 4.71 -4.54
CA PHE A 128 -10.28 4.86 -3.40
C PHE A 128 -11.75 4.96 -3.83
N ASP A 129 -12.02 5.48 -5.03
CA ASP A 129 -13.38 5.53 -5.58
C ASP A 129 -13.93 4.12 -5.88
N TYR A 130 -13.07 3.10 -5.93
CA TYR A 130 -13.39 1.70 -6.21
C TYR A 130 -13.18 0.77 -5.01
N GLY A 131 -12.81 1.29 -3.85
CA GLY A 131 -12.74 0.54 -2.61
C GLY A 131 -11.35 0.11 -2.14
N ALA A 132 -10.27 0.53 -2.79
CA ALA A 132 -8.93 0.38 -2.22
C ALA A 132 -8.85 1.13 -0.88
N ASP A 133 -8.11 0.60 0.09
CA ASP A 133 -7.97 1.19 1.41
C ASP A 133 -6.70 2.00 1.54
N ILE A 134 -5.60 1.42 1.08
CA ILE A 134 -4.27 2.03 1.08
C ILE A 134 -3.73 2.03 -0.34
N VAL A 135 -3.23 3.16 -0.79
CA VAL A 135 -2.54 3.28 -2.08
C VAL A 135 -1.07 3.57 -1.84
N VAL A 136 -0.22 2.89 -2.58
CA VAL A 136 1.23 3.15 -2.61
C VAL A 136 1.66 3.55 -4.00
N HIS A 137 2.69 4.40 -4.08
CA HIS A 137 3.35 4.74 -5.34
C HIS A 137 4.86 4.74 -5.16
N SER A 138 5.56 4.20 -6.14
CA SER A 138 6.93 4.59 -6.40
C SER A 138 6.91 5.94 -7.12
N THR A 139 7.00 7.02 -6.36
CA THR A 139 6.98 8.37 -6.93
C THR A 139 8.23 8.73 -7.73
N SER A 140 9.22 7.83 -7.73
CA SER A 140 10.39 7.87 -8.63
C SER A 140 10.03 7.76 -10.12
N LYS A 141 8.85 7.21 -10.43
CA LYS A 141 8.40 6.88 -11.78
C LYS A 141 7.61 8.04 -12.39
N TYR A 142 6.37 7.83 -12.74
CA TYR A 142 5.58 8.80 -13.50
C TYR A 142 5.23 10.08 -12.72
N ILE A 143 5.16 10.02 -11.38
CA ILE A 143 4.92 11.21 -10.54
C ILE A 143 6.11 12.16 -10.58
N ASN A 144 7.34 11.65 -10.52
CA ASN A 144 8.54 12.46 -10.71
C ASN A 144 8.74 12.85 -12.18
N GLY A 145 8.45 11.92 -13.11
CA GLY A 145 8.57 12.10 -14.56
C GLY A 145 9.99 12.31 -15.09
N GLY A 146 10.87 12.92 -14.29
CA GLY A 146 12.23 13.30 -14.70
C GLY A 146 13.31 12.24 -14.45
N GLY A 147 13.00 11.16 -13.72
CA GLY A 147 13.98 10.10 -13.39
C GLY A 147 15.14 10.55 -12.50
N ASN A 148 14.99 11.68 -11.79
CA ASN A 148 16.04 12.35 -11.03
C ASN A 148 15.85 12.25 -9.50
N SER A 149 14.90 11.43 -9.03
CA SER A 149 14.59 11.23 -7.61
C SER A 149 14.19 9.79 -7.34
N ILE A 150 14.69 9.23 -6.24
CA ILE A 150 14.17 7.97 -5.68
C ILE A 150 13.25 8.33 -4.53
N SER A 151 12.02 7.83 -4.58
CA SER A 151 10.97 8.26 -3.65
C SER A 151 9.76 7.32 -3.70
N GLY A 152 8.93 7.40 -2.67
CA GLY A 152 7.66 6.70 -2.59
C GLY A 152 6.65 7.47 -1.76
N VAL A 153 5.41 7.04 -1.75
CA VAL A 153 4.36 7.59 -0.90
C VAL A 153 3.35 6.50 -0.54
N ILE A 154 2.82 6.58 0.68
CA ILE A 154 1.71 5.78 1.18
C ILE A 154 0.56 6.75 1.43
N ILE A 155 -0.62 6.45 0.91
CA ILE A 155 -1.84 7.26 1.10
C ILE A 155 -2.91 6.35 1.69
N ASP A 156 -3.62 6.86 2.71
CA ASP A 156 -4.71 6.16 3.39
C ASP A 156 -6.05 6.79 2.98
N SER A 157 -7.01 5.97 2.58
CA SER A 157 -8.37 6.41 2.29
C SER A 157 -9.10 6.90 3.55
N GLY A 158 -8.76 6.35 4.71
CA GLY A 158 -9.49 6.53 5.96
C GLY A 158 -10.87 5.85 6.01
N ASN A 159 -11.18 5.00 5.03
CA ASN A 159 -12.49 4.36 4.91
C ASN A 159 -12.53 2.94 5.50
N PHE A 160 -11.36 2.28 5.63
CA PHE A 160 -11.32 0.94 6.19
C PHE A 160 -11.78 0.92 7.64
N LYS A 161 -12.68 0.01 7.95
CA LYS A 161 -13.19 -0.18 9.31
C LYS A 161 -12.29 -1.12 10.10
N TRP A 162 -11.35 -0.54 10.83
CA TRP A 162 -10.37 -1.30 11.60
C TRP A 162 -11.04 -2.13 12.70
N ASP A 163 -10.93 -3.46 12.58
CA ASP A 163 -11.18 -4.38 13.69
C ASP A 163 -9.91 -4.43 14.57
N TYR A 164 -9.95 -3.78 15.72
CA TYR A 164 -8.80 -3.67 16.61
C TYR A 164 -8.47 -4.98 17.35
N ASP A 165 -9.36 -5.97 17.35
CA ASP A 165 -9.06 -7.31 17.84
C ASP A 165 -8.26 -8.10 16.79
N LYS A 166 -8.56 -7.88 15.52
CA LYS A 166 -7.79 -8.42 14.39
C LYS A 166 -6.48 -7.66 14.18
N PHE A 167 -6.48 -6.32 14.26
CA PHE A 167 -5.31 -5.45 14.06
C PHE A 167 -4.84 -4.85 15.40
N LYS A 168 -4.34 -5.71 16.30
CA LYS A 168 -4.00 -5.34 17.70
C LYS A 168 -2.99 -4.20 17.79
N GLY A 169 -2.01 -4.18 16.87
CA GLY A 169 -1.01 -3.11 16.82
C GLY A 169 -1.58 -1.72 16.53
N LEU A 170 -2.84 -1.61 16.05
CA LEU A 170 -3.53 -0.34 15.85
C LEU A 170 -4.38 0.09 17.05
N ALA A 171 -4.58 -0.76 18.05
CA ALA A 171 -5.51 -0.50 19.15
C ALA A 171 -5.19 0.79 19.92
N GLU A 172 -3.91 1.08 20.18
CA GLU A 172 -3.47 2.31 20.87
C GLU A 172 -3.76 3.57 20.06
N TYR A 173 -3.93 3.43 18.75
CA TYR A 173 -4.20 4.52 17.80
C TYR A 173 -5.69 4.72 17.52
N LYS A 174 -6.58 3.91 18.11
CA LYS A 174 -8.05 4.00 17.94
C LYS A 174 -8.59 5.41 18.20
N LYS A 175 -7.99 6.14 19.13
CA LYS A 175 -8.36 7.53 19.46
C LYS A 175 -8.23 8.51 18.30
N PHE A 176 -7.43 8.19 17.27
CA PHE A 176 -7.26 9.03 16.07
C PHE A 176 -8.34 8.77 14.99
N GLY A 177 -9.28 7.84 15.24
CA GLY A 177 -10.38 7.54 14.32
C GLY A 177 -9.86 7.15 12.94
N LYS A 178 -10.34 7.81 11.90
CA LYS A 178 -9.94 7.54 10.51
C LYS A 178 -8.46 7.79 10.21
N PHE A 179 -7.72 8.45 11.08
CA PHE A 179 -6.29 8.69 10.96
C PHE A 179 -5.44 7.65 11.71
N ALA A 180 -6.05 6.61 12.31
CA ALA A 180 -5.33 5.63 13.13
C ALA A 180 -4.15 4.98 12.41
N TYR A 181 -4.34 4.59 11.15
CA TYR A 181 -3.31 3.97 10.33
C TYR A 181 -2.12 4.93 10.09
N ILE A 182 -2.39 6.14 9.64
CA ILE A 182 -1.34 7.16 9.38
C ILE A 182 -0.64 7.58 10.68
N ALA A 183 -1.38 7.71 11.78
CA ALA A 183 -0.80 8.07 13.06
C ALA A 183 0.17 6.98 13.54
N LYS A 184 -0.19 5.70 13.44
CA LYS A 184 0.70 4.58 13.76
C LYS A 184 1.91 4.57 12.84
N LEU A 185 1.70 4.71 11.53
CA LEU A 185 2.76 4.69 10.54
C LEU A 185 3.84 5.74 10.86
N ARG A 186 3.43 6.99 11.10
CA ARG A 186 4.36 8.11 11.40
C ARG A 186 5.07 7.95 12.74
N ASN A 187 4.37 7.53 13.78
CA ASN A 187 4.95 7.39 15.12
C ASN A 187 5.69 6.06 15.33
N GLY A 188 5.48 5.10 14.46
CA GLY A 188 6.05 3.76 14.49
C GLY A 188 7.10 3.53 13.43
N ILE A 189 6.80 2.60 12.53
CA ILE A 189 7.76 2.03 11.57
C ILE A 189 8.43 3.09 10.69
N TRP A 190 7.70 4.06 10.14
CA TRP A 190 8.28 5.10 9.28
C TRP A 190 9.40 5.89 9.96
N ARG A 191 9.16 6.34 11.20
CA ARG A 191 10.16 7.06 12.00
C ARG A 191 11.32 6.14 12.41
N ASN A 192 10.99 4.93 12.88
CA ASN A 192 11.96 4.06 13.55
C ASN A 192 12.96 3.44 12.58
N VAL A 193 12.57 3.16 11.33
CA VAL A 193 13.47 2.63 10.30
C VAL A 193 14.12 3.73 9.44
N GLY A 194 13.77 5.00 9.67
CA GLY A 194 14.33 6.10 8.89
C GLY A 194 13.86 6.10 7.43
N GLY A 195 12.68 5.57 7.15
CA GLY A 195 12.14 5.44 5.79
C GLY A 195 11.61 6.74 5.19
N CYS A 196 11.94 7.91 5.76
CA CYS A 196 11.47 9.22 5.34
C CYS A 196 12.08 9.66 4.00
N LEU A 197 11.32 10.46 3.26
CA LEU A 197 11.80 11.08 2.02
C LEU A 197 12.78 12.22 2.33
N ALA A 198 13.92 12.23 1.65
CA ALA A 198 14.89 13.32 1.76
C ALA A 198 14.29 14.64 1.20
N PRO A 199 14.57 15.81 1.83
CA PRO A 199 14.00 17.10 1.40
C PRO A 199 14.27 17.43 -0.07
N MET A 200 15.48 17.15 -0.59
CA MET A 200 15.80 17.39 -1.99
C MET A 200 14.94 16.52 -2.92
N ASN A 201 14.71 15.26 -2.56
CA ASN A 201 13.85 14.37 -3.35
C ASN A 201 12.39 14.82 -3.29
N ALA A 202 11.92 15.35 -2.16
CA ALA A 202 10.59 15.95 -2.05
C ALA A 202 10.44 17.17 -2.97
N PHE A 203 11.48 18.02 -3.07
CA PHE A 203 11.50 19.14 -4.00
C PHE A 203 11.44 18.66 -5.46
N MET A 204 12.29 17.71 -5.86
CA MET A 204 12.30 17.17 -7.23
C MET A 204 10.95 16.55 -7.61
N ASN A 205 10.32 15.79 -6.71
CA ASN A 205 8.98 15.25 -6.95
C ASN A 205 7.91 16.35 -7.04
N SER A 206 8.06 17.44 -6.28
CA SER A 206 7.12 18.56 -6.35
C SER A 206 7.23 19.29 -7.69
N VAL A 207 8.44 19.39 -8.24
CA VAL A 207 8.67 19.91 -9.61
C VAL A 207 8.06 18.96 -10.65
N GLY A 208 8.30 17.64 -10.50
CA GLY A 208 7.72 16.65 -11.42
C GLY A 208 6.19 16.66 -11.46
N LEU A 209 5.53 16.97 -10.35
CA LEU A 209 4.06 17.10 -10.30
C LEU A 209 3.49 18.31 -11.08
N GLU A 210 4.34 19.25 -11.51
CA GLU A 210 3.92 20.40 -12.32
C GLU A 210 3.90 20.09 -13.82
N THR A 211 4.51 18.98 -14.25
CA THR A 211 4.58 18.56 -15.65
C THR A 211 3.53 17.50 -15.99
#